data_d4a3c777aa68ec14e2c7ca38ee2ed8c8
#
_entry.id   d4a3c777aa68ec14e2c7ca38ee2ed8c8
#
_cell.length_a   1.000
_cell.length_b   1.000
_cell.length_c   1.000
_cell.angle_alpha   90.00
_cell.angle_beta   90.00
_cell.angle_gamma   90.00
#
_symmetry.space_group_name_H-M   'P 1'
#
loop_
_entity.id
_entity.type
_entity.pdbx_description
1 polymer ?
#
loop_
_entity_poly.entity_id
_entity_poly.type
_entity_poly.pdbx_seq_one_letter_code
_entity_poly.pdbx_strand_id
1 'polypeptide(L)'
;MRHYSVTRLFQFLAVALLLLTSCVAHPDVPSSSKEVQSLPAIFPDYCNVTIPCNIAPLNFMLSAEEYEACVARLTTPDGKQQTYGKGVKVQIPEPEWRAMLEASKGKSIKVEVWGEKAGEWLAYSPFELFVAEDPIDEYVSYRLVDPTYVAWSYMSIAQRNLTTFEESEIFNNELTSNDRAKGQCINCHSYQNYKTDN
;
A
#
# COMPACT_ATOMS: atom_id res chain seq x y z
N MET A 1 10.07 33.21 -41.09
CA MET A 1 8.80 32.93 -40.41
C MET A 1 8.73 31.56 -39.72
N ARG A 2 9.82 31.00 -39.26
CA ARG A 2 9.88 29.62 -38.64
C ARG A 2 10.21 29.60 -37.14
N HIS A 3 10.66 30.70 -36.56
CA HIS A 3 11.08 30.76 -35.15
C HIS A 3 9.93 30.90 -34.12
N TYR A 4 8.78 31.40 -34.52
CA TYR A 4 7.60 31.59 -33.61
C TYR A 4 6.88 30.29 -33.26
N SER A 5 7.05 29.23 -34.05
CA SER A 5 6.37 27.94 -33.82
C SER A 5 7.04 27.10 -32.70
N VAL A 6 8.37 27.15 -32.61
CA VAL A 6 9.13 26.34 -31.63
C VAL A 6 8.97 26.90 -30.22
N THR A 7 8.99 28.23 -30.07
CA THR A 7 8.80 28.90 -28.77
C THR A 7 7.40 28.67 -28.21
N ARG A 8 6.38 28.68 -29.04
CA ARG A 8 5.02 28.33 -28.60
C ARG A 8 4.86 26.87 -28.21
N LEU A 9 5.52 25.95 -28.92
CA LEU A 9 5.51 24.54 -28.57
C LEU A 9 6.18 24.30 -27.22
N PHE A 10 7.31 24.97 -26.95
CA PHE A 10 8.00 24.91 -25.64
C PHE A 10 7.14 25.51 -24.51
N GLN A 11 6.44 26.60 -24.77
CA GLN A 11 5.52 27.19 -23.78
C GLN A 11 4.33 26.28 -23.49
N PHE A 12 3.75 25.64 -24.49
CA PHE A 12 2.67 24.65 -24.28
C PHE A 12 3.17 23.41 -23.54
N LEU A 13 4.38 22.93 -23.83
CA LEU A 13 4.99 21.78 -23.11
C LEU A 13 5.28 22.13 -21.65
N ALA A 14 5.79 23.33 -21.36
CA ALA A 14 6.06 23.80 -20.00
C ALA A 14 4.77 24.01 -19.19
N VAL A 15 3.70 24.53 -19.81
CA VAL A 15 2.39 24.66 -19.15
C VAL A 15 1.73 23.29 -18.93
N ALA A 16 1.86 22.35 -19.88
CA ALA A 16 1.36 20.99 -19.72
C ALA A 16 2.12 20.22 -18.61
N LEU A 17 3.43 20.47 -18.46
CA LEU A 17 4.24 19.85 -17.40
C LEU A 17 3.87 20.40 -16.00
N LEU A 18 3.47 21.67 -15.90
CA LEU A 18 3.01 22.30 -14.66
C LEU A 18 1.62 21.82 -14.21
N LEU A 19 0.81 21.30 -15.13
CA LEU A 19 -0.53 20.77 -14.82
C LEU A 19 -0.53 19.33 -14.32
N LEU A 20 0.63 18.65 -14.33
CA LEU A 20 0.78 17.26 -13.87
C LEU A 20 1.18 17.15 -12.40
N THR A 21 1.37 18.26 -11.68
CA THR A 21 1.47 18.22 -10.21
C THR A 21 0.08 17.98 -9.63
N SER A 22 -0.35 16.71 -9.61
CA SER A 22 -1.51 16.30 -8.82
C SER A 22 -1.17 16.56 -7.34
N CYS A 23 -1.63 17.70 -6.80
CA CYS A 23 -1.64 17.89 -5.36
C CYS A 23 -2.52 16.80 -4.75
N VAL A 24 -1.92 15.85 -4.04
CA VAL A 24 -2.66 14.97 -3.16
C VAL A 24 -3.26 15.87 -2.07
N ALA A 25 -4.56 16.07 -2.10
CA ALA A 25 -5.23 16.85 -1.07
C ALA A 25 -5.26 15.99 0.21
N HIS A 26 -4.59 16.48 1.24
CA HIS A 26 -4.65 15.86 2.57
C HIS A 26 -5.91 16.36 3.28
N PRO A 27 -6.78 15.47 3.80
CA PRO A 27 -7.95 15.88 4.54
C PRO A 27 -7.56 16.56 5.85
N ASP A 28 -8.37 17.51 6.31
CA ASP A 28 -8.23 18.08 7.63
C ASP A 28 -8.69 17.08 8.71
N VAL A 29 -8.06 17.13 9.88
CA VAL A 29 -8.54 16.44 11.06
C VAL A 29 -9.88 17.06 11.49
N PRO A 30 -10.90 16.25 11.87
CA PRO A 30 -12.19 16.78 12.31
C PRO A 30 -12.03 17.80 13.45
N SER A 31 -12.71 18.95 13.31
CA SER A 31 -12.64 20.06 14.28
C SER A 31 -13.29 19.72 15.63
N SER A 32 -14.20 18.73 15.64
CA SER A 32 -14.82 18.17 16.84
C SER A 32 -15.01 16.66 16.67
N SER A 33 -14.75 15.92 17.74
CA SER A 33 -14.93 14.47 17.77
C SER A 33 -15.17 14.00 19.20
N LYS A 34 -15.87 12.87 19.34
CA LYS A 34 -16.06 12.20 20.60
C LYS A 34 -14.95 11.19 20.82
N GLU A 35 -14.29 11.26 21.97
CA GLU A 35 -13.24 10.31 22.32
C GLU A 35 -13.81 8.91 22.59
N VAL A 36 -13.16 7.90 22.06
CA VAL A 36 -13.45 6.47 22.26
C VAL A 36 -12.21 5.80 22.83
N GLN A 37 -12.32 5.23 24.03
CA GLN A 37 -11.23 4.60 24.77
C GLN A 37 -10.91 3.17 24.26
N SER A 38 -10.91 2.98 22.93
CA SER A 38 -10.55 1.73 22.27
C SER A 38 -9.71 2.00 21.04
N LEU A 39 -8.94 1.01 20.61
CA LEU A 39 -8.26 1.04 19.30
C LEU A 39 -9.31 1.02 18.19
N PRO A 40 -9.01 1.62 17.01
CA PRO A 40 -9.89 1.54 15.85
C PRO A 40 -9.91 0.10 15.29
N ALA A 41 -11.08 -0.38 14.89
CA ALA A 41 -11.23 -1.65 14.17
C ALA A 41 -10.91 -1.45 12.68
N ILE A 42 -9.63 -1.31 12.36
CA ILE A 42 -9.14 -1.14 10.99
C ILE A 42 -8.92 -2.49 10.30
N PHE A 43 -9.02 -2.50 8.98
CA PHE A 43 -8.71 -3.68 8.16
C PHE A 43 -7.76 -3.30 7.00
N PRO A 44 -6.62 -4.01 6.84
CA PRO A 44 -6.05 -4.98 7.77
C PRO A 44 -5.72 -4.37 9.15
N ASP A 45 -5.66 -5.20 10.20
CA ASP A 45 -5.31 -4.73 11.54
C ASP A 45 -3.79 -4.54 11.65
N TYR A 46 -3.38 -3.29 11.70
CA TYR A 46 -1.99 -2.86 11.87
C TYR A 46 -1.72 -2.21 13.24
N CYS A 47 -2.65 -2.35 14.20
CA CYS A 47 -2.49 -1.69 15.49
C CYS A 47 -1.30 -2.27 16.26
N ASN A 48 -0.34 -1.41 16.64
CA ASN A 48 0.83 -1.74 17.47
C ASN A 48 1.70 -2.88 16.91
N VAL A 49 1.95 -2.88 15.61
CA VAL A 49 2.79 -3.86 14.92
C VAL A 49 4.19 -3.32 14.65
N THR A 50 5.16 -4.24 14.53
CA THR A 50 6.49 -3.95 13.98
C THR A 50 6.46 -4.16 12.47
N ILE A 51 7.01 -3.21 11.73
CA ILE A 51 7.04 -3.21 10.26
C ILE A 51 8.48 -3.07 9.75
N PRO A 52 8.81 -3.71 8.61
CA PRO A 52 10.10 -3.50 7.94
C PRO A 52 10.25 -2.06 7.43
N CYS A 53 11.50 -1.57 7.40
CA CYS A 53 11.76 -0.20 6.94
C CYS A 53 11.60 0.02 5.43
N ASN A 54 11.32 -1.02 4.66
CA ASN A 54 11.12 -0.96 3.21
C ASN A 54 9.77 -1.53 2.74
N ILE A 55 8.82 -1.80 3.65
CA ILE A 55 7.51 -2.34 3.31
C ILE A 55 6.67 -1.35 2.49
N ALA A 56 5.79 -1.87 1.62
CA ALA A 56 4.79 -1.10 0.90
C ALA A 56 3.85 -0.33 1.86
N PRO A 57 3.19 0.75 1.41
CA PRO A 57 2.29 1.55 2.25
C PRO A 57 1.25 0.69 2.98
N LEU A 58 1.12 0.87 4.30
CA LEU A 58 0.12 0.19 5.11
C LEU A 58 -1.23 0.88 4.96
N ASN A 59 -1.84 0.69 3.80
CA ASN A 59 -3.18 1.17 3.54
C ASN A 59 -4.21 0.35 4.33
N PHE A 60 -5.19 1.01 4.93
CA PHE A 60 -6.23 0.36 5.69
C PHE A 60 -7.59 1.04 5.51
N MET A 61 -8.64 0.46 6.07
CA MET A 61 -9.98 1.03 6.03
C MET A 61 -10.75 0.72 7.30
N LEU A 62 -11.75 1.52 7.60
CA LEU A 62 -12.83 1.17 8.50
C LEU A 62 -13.95 0.45 7.73
N SER A 63 -14.83 -0.27 8.43
CA SER A 63 -15.98 -0.96 7.82
C SER A 63 -16.90 0.03 7.11
N ALA A 64 -17.12 -0.16 5.81
CA ALA A 64 -18.05 0.67 5.03
C ALA A 64 -19.54 0.47 5.42
N GLU A 65 -19.85 -0.58 6.16
CA GLU A 65 -21.20 -0.83 6.69
C GLU A 65 -21.49 0.01 7.93
N GLU A 66 -20.43 0.42 8.64
CA GLU A 66 -20.57 1.14 9.91
C GLU A 66 -20.16 2.61 9.83
N TYR A 67 -19.26 2.97 8.91
CA TYR A 67 -18.65 4.29 8.84
C TYR A 67 -18.87 4.95 7.46
N GLU A 68 -18.99 6.26 7.47
CA GLU A 68 -19.17 7.09 6.29
C GLU A 68 -17.84 7.64 5.77
N ALA A 69 -16.92 7.95 6.71
CA ALA A 69 -15.59 8.45 6.40
C ALA A 69 -14.53 8.02 7.44
N CYS A 70 -13.27 8.06 7.03
CA CYS A 70 -12.11 7.82 7.86
C CYS A 70 -11.04 8.86 7.58
N VAL A 71 -10.44 9.42 8.63
CA VAL A 71 -9.23 10.25 8.55
C VAL A 71 -8.19 9.65 9.48
N ALA A 72 -6.96 9.53 9.00
CA ALA A 72 -5.81 9.14 9.83
C ALA A 72 -4.73 10.21 9.76
N ARG A 73 -4.13 10.51 10.90
CA ARG A 73 -2.94 11.35 11.02
C ARG A 73 -1.77 10.49 11.45
N LEU A 74 -0.71 10.51 10.66
CA LEU A 74 0.55 9.85 10.95
C LEU A 74 1.56 10.90 11.40
N THR A 75 2.22 10.65 12.53
CA THR A 75 3.24 11.53 13.10
C THR A 75 4.55 10.78 13.20
N THR A 76 5.58 11.26 12.51
CA THR A 76 6.94 10.72 12.58
C THR A 76 7.68 11.18 13.85
N PRO A 77 8.77 10.53 14.27
CA PRO A 77 9.51 10.87 15.49
C PRO A 77 10.09 12.28 15.51
N ASP A 78 10.31 12.91 14.37
CA ASP A 78 10.74 14.31 14.23
C ASP A 78 9.59 15.30 14.36
N GLY A 79 8.35 14.83 14.56
CA GLY A 79 7.16 15.65 14.75
C GLY A 79 6.44 16.05 13.46
N LYS A 80 6.89 15.61 12.29
CA LYS A 80 6.18 15.85 11.03
C LYS A 80 4.85 15.09 11.02
N GLN A 81 3.78 15.78 10.67
CA GLN A 81 2.43 15.23 10.61
C GLN A 81 1.90 15.24 9.18
N GLN A 82 1.23 14.17 8.80
CA GLN A 82 0.50 14.07 7.53
C GLN A 82 -0.83 13.36 7.76
N THR A 83 -1.86 13.81 7.03
CA THR A 83 -3.22 13.26 7.16
C THR A 83 -3.65 12.59 5.87
N TYR A 84 -4.38 11.49 5.98
CA TYR A 84 -4.87 10.70 4.85
C TYR A 84 -6.31 10.26 5.09
N GLY A 85 -7.10 10.21 4.04
CA GLY A 85 -8.47 9.73 4.10
C GLY A 85 -9.21 9.97 2.78
N LYS A 86 -9.99 8.99 2.35
CA LYS A 86 -10.89 9.06 1.20
C LYS A 86 -12.06 8.12 1.42
N GLY A 87 -13.21 8.68 1.80
CA GLY A 87 -14.30 7.86 2.33
C GLY A 87 -13.79 7.08 3.54
N VAL A 88 -14.09 5.81 3.64
CA VAL A 88 -13.65 4.94 4.75
C VAL A 88 -12.21 4.42 4.62
N LYS A 89 -11.48 4.77 3.55
CA LYS A 89 -10.14 4.27 3.23
C LYS A 89 -9.05 5.28 3.58
N VAL A 90 -7.97 4.78 4.13
CA VAL A 90 -6.70 5.49 4.31
C VAL A 90 -5.72 4.93 3.29
N GLN A 91 -5.31 5.78 2.34
CA GLN A 91 -4.35 5.44 1.29
C GLN A 91 -3.18 6.42 1.38
N ILE A 92 -2.00 5.88 1.57
CA ILE A 92 -0.77 6.65 1.76
C ILE A 92 0.02 6.62 0.45
N PRO A 93 0.35 7.77 -0.16
CA PRO A 93 1.18 7.81 -1.35
C PRO A 93 2.55 7.20 -1.08
N GLU A 94 3.03 6.36 -2.00
CA GLU A 94 4.30 5.63 -1.83
C GLU A 94 5.51 6.55 -1.55
N PRO A 95 5.71 7.69 -2.24
CA PRO A 95 6.83 8.58 -1.93
C PRO A 95 6.80 9.15 -0.51
N GLU A 96 5.60 9.48 -0.02
CA GLU A 96 5.42 10.01 1.34
C GLU A 96 5.65 8.93 2.39
N TRP A 97 5.14 7.71 2.13
CA TRP A 97 5.37 6.56 2.98
C TRP A 97 6.84 6.21 3.12
N ARG A 98 7.59 6.16 2.00
CA ARG A 98 9.03 5.93 2.01
C ARG A 98 9.78 6.97 2.85
N ALA A 99 9.41 8.24 2.72
CA ALA A 99 10.01 9.30 3.52
C ALA A 99 9.71 9.14 5.02
N MET A 100 8.50 8.69 5.40
CA MET A 100 8.14 8.40 6.80
C MET A 100 8.92 7.22 7.35
N LEU A 101 9.03 6.12 6.58
CA LEU A 101 9.81 4.94 6.98
C LEU A 101 11.26 5.32 7.25
N GLU A 102 11.89 6.08 6.33
CA GLU A 102 13.28 6.51 6.49
C GLU A 102 13.49 7.38 7.73
N ALA A 103 12.58 8.32 8.01
CA ALA A 103 12.62 9.17 9.20
C ALA A 103 12.35 8.42 10.52
N SER A 104 11.83 7.19 10.43
CA SER A 104 11.32 6.43 11.58
C SER A 104 12.10 5.13 11.85
N LYS A 105 13.19 4.83 11.13
CA LYS A 105 14.00 3.64 11.37
C LYS A 105 14.42 3.50 12.84
N GLY A 106 14.18 2.34 13.44
CA GLY A 106 14.44 2.06 14.86
C GLY A 106 13.51 2.81 15.84
N LYS A 107 12.43 3.44 15.34
CA LYS A 107 11.48 4.25 16.12
C LYS A 107 10.06 3.97 15.69
N SER A 108 9.09 4.63 16.33
CA SER A 108 7.66 4.47 16.03
C SER A 108 7.10 5.65 15.25
N ILE A 109 6.18 5.34 14.34
CA ILE A 109 5.22 6.28 13.75
C ILE A 109 3.95 6.20 14.61
N LYS A 110 3.51 7.34 15.16
CA LYS A 110 2.22 7.43 15.85
C LYS A 110 1.09 7.55 14.83
N VAL A 111 0.02 6.79 15.02
CA VAL A 111 -1.17 6.82 14.17
C VAL A 111 -2.38 7.17 15.00
N GLU A 112 -3.10 8.21 14.59
CA GLU A 112 -4.36 8.67 15.17
C GLU A 112 -5.45 8.51 14.12
N VAL A 113 -6.58 7.92 14.49
CA VAL A 113 -7.67 7.59 13.56
C VAL A 113 -8.97 8.20 14.03
N TRP A 114 -9.70 8.82 13.11
CA TRP A 114 -11.06 9.31 13.27
C TRP A 114 -11.97 8.60 12.28
N GLY A 115 -13.12 8.15 12.75
CA GLY A 115 -14.18 7.56 11.94
C GLY A 115 -15.48 8.34 12.06
N GLU A 116 -16.11 8.68 10.93
CA GLU A 116 -17.44 9.29 10.92
C GLU A 116 -18.51 8.19 10.92
N LYS A 117 -19.41 8.23 11.91
CA LYS A 117 -20.50 7.28 12.05
C LYS A 117 -21.77 8.03 12.44
N ALA A 118 -22.81 7.90 11.64
CA ALA A 118 -24.10 8.58 11.83
C ALA A 118 -23.96 10.11 12.02
N GLY A 119 -23.08 10.72 11.24
CA GLY A 119 -22.81 12.17 11.27
C GLY A 119 -22.00 12.65 12.49
N GLU A 120 -21.48 11.74 13.34
CA GLU A 120 -20.59 12.06 14.48
C GLU A 120 -19.19 11.52 14.24
N TRP A 121 -18.16 12.36 14.46
CA TRP A 121 -16.78 11.93 14.41
C TRP A 121 -16.35 11.30 15.73
N LEU A 122 -15.78 10.11 15.65
CA LEU A 122 -15.24 9.35 16.77
C LEU A 122 -13.72 9.36 16.69
N ALA A 123 -13.04 9.85 17.73
CA ALA A 123 -11.59 9.81 17.87
C ALA A 123 -11.18 8.58 18.66
N TYR A 124 -10.44 7.67 18.06
CA TYR A 124 -9.98 6.43 18.68
C TYR A 124 -8.68 6.62 19.45
N SER A 125 -8.39 5.70 20.37
CA SER A 125 -7.09 5.64 21.01
C SER A 125 -5.99 5.48 19.95
N PRO A 126 -4.90 6.29 20.03
CA PRO A 126 -3.80 6.19 19.08
C PRO A 126 -3.06 4.86 19.22
N PHE A 127 -2.41 4.43 18.15
CA PHE A 127 -1.52 3.27 18.13
C PHE A 127 -0.19 3.62 17.48
N GLU A 128 0.78 2.71 17.58
CA GLU A 128 2.11 2.89 17.04
C GLU A 128 2.48 1.82 16.02
N LEU A 129 3.25 2.21 15.01
CA LEU A 129 3.93 1.34 14.07
C LEU A 129 5.42 1.44 14.36
N PHE A 130 6.02 0.39 14.94
CA PHE A 130 7.46 0.37 15.13
C PHE A 130 8.16 -0.02 13.82
N VAL A 131 9.05 0.84 13.34
CA VAL A 131 9.80 0.63 12.10
C VAL A 131 11.13 -0.03 12.43
N ALA A 132 11.32 -1.27 11.99
CA ALA A 132 12.58 -1.99 12.16
C ALA A 132 13.73 -1.30 11.40
N GLU A 133 14.96 -1.49 11.85
CA GLU A 133 16.15 -0.98 11.15
C GLU A 133 16.47 -1.80 9.90
N ASP A 134 16.23 -3.09 9.97
CA ASP A 134 16.56 -4.03 8.90
C ASP A 134 15.45 -4.09 7.83
N PRO A 135 15.83 -4.08 6.54
CA PRO A 135 14.89 -4.32 5.46
C PRO A 135 14.54 -5.80 5.34
N ILE A 136 13.42 -6.09 4.70
CA ILE A 136 13.07 -7.43 4.22
C ILE A 136 13.47 -7.59 2.75
N ASP A 137 13.49 -8.82 2.26
CA ASP A 137 13.61 -9.13 0.84
C ASP A 137 12.48 -8.45 0.06
N GLU A 138 12.80 -7.93 -1.12
CA GLU A 138 11.82 -7.18 -1.93
C GLU A 138 10.70 -8.05 -2.46
N TYR A 139 10.95 -9.35 -2.64
CA TYR A 139 10.00 -10.24 -3.28
C TYR A 139 9.65 -11.44 -2.41
N VAL A 140 8.38 -11.81 -2.44
CA VAL A 140 7.88 -13.09 -1.98
C VAL A 140 7.22 -13.79 -3.16
N SER A 141 7.52 -15.08 -3.33
CA SER A 141 6.83 -15.91 -4.32
C SER A 141 5.96 -16.94 -3.64
N TYR A 142 4.85 -17.20 -4.26
CA TYR A 142 3.83 -18.09 -3.72
C TYR A 142 3.06 -18.77 -4.86
N ARG A 143 2.46 -19.89 -4.52
CA ARG A 143 1.63 -20.64 -5.44
C ARG A 143 0.16 -20.24 -5.29
N LEU A 144 -0.46 -19.89 -6.40
CA LEU A 144 -1.90 -19.71 -6.49
C LEU A 144 -2.53 -21.06 -6.87
N VAL A 145 -3.44 -21.54 -6.05
CA VAL A 145 -4.15 -22.82 -6.21
C VAL A 145 -5.62 -22.58 -5.95
N ASP A 146 -6.45 -22.97 -6.89
CA ASP A 146 -7.90 -23.01 -6.64
C ASP A 146 -8.23 -24.06 -5.57
N PRO A 147 -9.26 -23.82 -4.74
CA PRO A 147 -9.59 -24.70 -3.61
C PRO A 147 -10.19 -26.07 -4.02
N THR A 148 -10.01 -26.52 -5.25
CA THR A 148 -10.50 -27.79 -5.77
C THR A 148 -9.36 -28.71 -6.20
N TYR A 149 -9.48 -30.01 -5.94
CA TYR A 149 -8.47 -31.01 -6.27
C TYR A 149 -8.22 -31.20 -7.79
N VAL A 150 -9.12 -30.72 -8.63
CA VAL A 150 -9.05 -30.87 -10.09
C VAL A 150 -8.40 -29.68 -10.79
N ALA A 151 -8.04 -28.64 -10.03
CA ALA A 151 -7.60 -27.35 -10.62
C ALA A 151 -6.08 -27.24 -10.83
N TRP A 152 -5.34 -28.37 -10.92
CA TRP A 152 -3.91 -28.33 -11.21
C TRP A 152 -3.56 -27.57 -12.51
N SER A 153 -4.48 -27.57 -13.47
CA SER A 153 -4.34 -26.85 -14.74
C SER A 153 -4.42 -25.32 -14.61
N TYR A 154 -4.91 -24.81 -13.48
CA TYR A 154 -5.05 -23.38 -13.21
C TYR A 154 -4.03 -22.88 -12.17
N MET A 155 -3.12 -23.76 -11.72
CA MET A 155 -2.06 -23.35 -10.81
C MET A 155 -1.07 -22.41 -11.49
N SER A 156 -0.66 -21.39 -10.77
CA SER A 156 0.45 -20.53 -11.14
C SER A 156 1.37 -20.24 -9.96
N ILE A 157 2.61 -19.88 -10.25
CA ILE A 157 3.56 -19.32 -9.30
C ILE A 157 3.64 -17.84 -9.60
N ALA A 158 3.23 -17.03 -8.63
CA ALA A 158 3.31 -15.58 -8.67
C ALA A 158 4.40 -15.09 -7.73
N GLN A 159 4.92 -13.92 -8.00
CA GLN A 159 5.73 -13.15 -7.07
C GLN A 159 5.08 -11.80 -6.81
N ARG A 160 5.21 -11.33 -5.58
CA ARG A 160 4.77 -10.00 -5.16
C ARG A 160 5.95 -9.21 -4.65
N ASN A 161 6.08 -7.98 -5.13
CA ASN A 161 7.00 -7.02 -4.57
C ASN A 161 6.45 -6.50 -3.23
N LEU A 162 7.19 -6.71 -2.15
CA LEU A 162 6.79 -6.32 -0.79
C LEU A 162 7.03 -4.83 -0.50
N THR A 163 7.82 -4.15 -1.33
CA THR A 163 8.09 -2.72 -1.20
C THR A 163 7.11 -1.86 -2.01
N THR A 164 6.35 -2.50 -2.90
CA THR A 164 5.26 -1.92 -3.70
C THR A 164 4.03 -2.82 -3.62
N PHE A 165 3.07 -2.68 -4.54
CA PHE A 165 1.93 -3.60 -4.65
C PHE A 165 1.99 -4.42 -5.94
N GLU A 166 3.12 -4.37 -6.65
CA GLU A 166 3.27 -5.08 -7.90
C GLU A 166 3.26 -6.58 -7.69
N GLU A 167 2.47 -7.25 -8.51
CA GLU A 167 2.37 -8.69 -8.55
C GLU A 167 2.53 -9.15 -9.99
N SER A 168 3.30 -10.20 -10.22
CA SER A 168 3.51 -10.78 -11.53
C SER A 168 3.49 -12.30 -11.46
N GLU A 169 2.98 -12.92 -12.52
CA GLU A 169 3.08 -14.36 -12.69
C GLU A 169 4.47 -14.72 -13.18
N ILE A 170 5.16 -15.60 -12.46
CA ILE A 170 6.49 -16.10 -12.82
C ILE A 170 6.35 -17.31 -13.77
N PHE A 171 5.43 -18.20 -13.42
CA PHE A 171 5.26 -19.46 -14.12
C PHE A 171 3.83 -19.96 -14.02
N ASN A 172 3.34 -20.52 -15.12
CA ASN A 172 2.09 -21.29 -15.18
C ASN A 172 2.26 -22.51 -16.09
N ASN A 173 1.29 -23.41 -16.09
CA ASN A 173 1.37 -24.63 -16.89
C ASN A 173 1.16 -24.41 -18.40
N GLU A 174 0.84 -23.21 -18.85
CA GLU A 174 0.79 -22.84 -20.28
C GLU A 174 2.17 -22.63 -20.90
N LEU A 175 3.22 -22.40 -20.09
CA LEU A 175 4.60 -22.28 -20.58
C LEU A 175 5.10 -23.56 -21.27
N THR A 176 4.50 -24.71 -20.97
CA THR A 176 4.85 -25.99 -21.58
C THR A 176 3.84 -26.44 -22.64
N SER A 177 2.69 -25.79 -22.73
CA SER A 177 1.62 -26.08 -23.70
C SER A 177 0.65 -24.91 -23.77
N ASN A 178 0.21 -24.53 -24.96
CA ASN A 178 -0.86 -23.54 -25.17
C ASN A 178 -2.25 -24.01 -24.67
N ASP A 179 -2.34 -25.21 -24.16
CA ASP A 179 -3.54 -25.81 -23.60
C ASP A 179 -3.24 -26.19 -22.13
N ARG A 180 -3.83 -25.46 -21.18
CA ARG A 180 -3.65 -25.69 -19.73
C ARG A 180 -3.91 -27.14 -19.33
N ALA A 181 -4.88 -27.80 -19.97
CA ALA A 181 -5.18 -29.20 -19.67
C ALA A 181 -4.09 -30.19 -20.11
N LYS A 182 -3.19 -29.77 -20.99
CA LYS A 182 -2.06 -30.55 -21.48
C LYS A 182 -0.71 -30.10 -20.95
N GLY A 183 -0.69 -29.02 -20.16
CA GLY A 183 0.51 -28.51 -19.53
C GLY A 183 1.05 -29.46 -18.45
N GLN A 184 2.19 -29.14 -17.91
CA GLN A 184 2.83 -29.90 -16.83
C GLN A 184 2.37 -29.38 -15.46
N CYS A 185 2.30 -30.30 -14.49
CA CYS A 185 2.07 -29.91 -13.11
C CYS A 185 3.28 -29.13 -12.57
N ILE A 186 3.03 -27.94 -12.02
CA ILE A 186 4.03 -27.05 -11.41
C ILE A 186 3.92 -27.00 -9.88
N ASN A 187 3.31 -28.04 -9.29
CA ASN A 187 2.95 -28.04 -7.88
C ASN A 187 4.15 -28.03 -6.93
N CYS A 188 5.25 -28.67 -7.34
CA CYS A 188 6.46 -28.77 -6.52
C CYS A 188 7.54 -27.84 -7.07
N HIS A 189 7.96 -26.86 -6.29
CA HIS A 189 9.06 -25.98 -6.63
C HIS A 189 9.91 -25.71 -5.40
N SER A 190 11.17 -25.35 -5.61
CA SER A 190 12.09 -24.91 -4.58
C SER A 190 13.04 -23.91 -5.19
N TYR A 191 13.52 -22.99 -4.37
CA TYR A 191 14.53 -22.01 -4.76
C TYR A 191 15.91 -22.48 -4.37
N GLN A 192 16.88 -22.32 -5.27
CA GLN A 192 18.26 -22.63 -4.97
C GLN A 192 18.77 -21.72 -3.84
N ASN A 193 19.22 -22.33 -2.73
CA ASN A 193 19.68 -21.61 -1.55
C ASN A 193 18.65 -20.61 -0.97
N TYR A 194 17.35 -20.84 -1.19
CA TYR A 194 16.27 -19.94 -0.77
C TYR A 194 16.36 -18.52 -1.35
N LYS A 195 17.03 -18.36 -2.49
CA LYS A 195 17.13 -17.08 -3.21
C LYS A 195 16.16 -17.03 -4.37
N THR A 196 15.60 -15.86 -4.63
CA THR A 196 14.62 -15.62 -5.70
C THR A 196 15.29 -15.21 -7.03
N ASP A 197 16.60 -15.01 -7.05
CA ASP A 197 17.40 -14.52 -8.18
C ASP A 197 18.12 -15.64 -8.97
N ASN A 198 17.79 -16.91 -8.72
CA ASN A 198 18.33 -18.06 -9.42
C ASN A 198 17.22 -19.03 -9.83
#